data_2222d9710dfa1132b7b60f83a84b39f0
#
_entry.id   2222d9710dfa1132b7b60f83a84b39f0
#
_cell.length_a   1.000
_cell.length_b   1.000
_cell.length_c   1.000
_cell.angle_alpha   90.00
_cell.angle_beta   90.00
_cell.angle_gamma   90.00
#
_symmetry.space_group_name_H-M   'P 1'
#
loop_
_entity.id
_entity.type
_entity.pdbx_description
1 polymer ?
#
loop_
_entity_poly.entity_id
_entity_poly.type
_entity_poly.pdbx_seq_one_letter_code
_entity_poly.pdbx_strand_id
1 'polypeptide(L)'
;HHHHMRVILDGVFNHCGRGFWPFHHLLENGDASPYRDWFIVKHYPLRPYPQHHEDPNYAAWWSIPSLPKLNTNNPGVRDYLLYVTRYWLDFGMDGWRLDVPAEIDDDDFWREFRRVVKDANPEAYIVGEIWHPAQRWLKGDMFDAVMNYQITGPIFNFFGSHNLNLSWHHSDVTLKTGTGAEEFRQKIEAMFELYDWEIHYAQMNMLDSHDMPRALWLLNNDKAALRLAVLCQMTMPGAPCVYYGDEIGMSAGGDPHCREAFPWQEPAWWDQDLRRFYQSVIALRKAHAALRTGDFAFLHAEGQTVAYRRRLEGEELVVVFNASNREAGIKLSTKELSASTYQVLWPEGEDKTKRAWFGRLSLELPAQSALILRAGKEEAS
;
A
#
# COMPACT_ATOMS: atom_id res chain seq x y z
N HIS A 1 17.15 -13.40 -3.62
CA HIS A 1 17.81 -13.64 -2.33
C HIS A 1 19.30 -13.31 -2.38
N HIS A 2 19.97 -13.55 -3.50
CA HIS A 2 21.37 -13.13 -3.68
C HIS A 2 21.59 -11.61 -3.46
N HIS A 3 20.59 -10.81 -3.74
CA HIS A 3 20.59 -9.36 -3.49
C HIS A 3 19.95 -8.95 -2.17
N HIS A 4 19.75 -9.89 -1.23
CA HIS A 4 19.08 -9.66 0.06
C HIS A 4 17.64 -9.10 -0.09
N MET A 5 16.97 -9.47 -1.17
CA MET A 5 15.56 -9.16 -1.38
C MET A 5 14.69 -10.37 -1.02
N ARG A 6 13.55 -10.11 -0.39
CA ARG A 6 12.50 -11.10 -0.19
C ARG A 6 11.57 -11.08 -1.39
N VAL A 7 10.97 -12.25 -1.70
CA VAL A 7 10.05 -12.43 -2.82
C VAL A 7 8.72 -12.92 -2.30
N ILE A 8 7.67 -12.18 -2.55
CA ILE A 8 6.29 -12.61 -2.32
C ILE A 8 5.60 -12.84 -3.67
N LEU A 9 4.77 -13.88 -3.76
CA LEU A 9 4.02 -14.21 -4.96
C LEU A 9 2.56 -13.80 -4.83
N ASP A 10 1.93 -13.61 -5.98
CA ASP A 10 0.49 -13.34 -6.06
C ASP A 10 -0.30 -14.65 -6.04
N GLY A 11 -1.16 -14.81 -5.05
CA GLY A 11 -2.01 -15.98 -4.83
C GLY A 11 -3.42 -15.72 -5.31
N VAL A 12 -3.72 -16.08 -6.56
CA VAL A 12 -5.06 -16.01 -7.13
C VAL A 12 -5.81 -17.30 -6.78
N PHE A 13 -6.45 -17.34 -5.61
CA PHE A 13 -7.11 -18.54 -5.09
C PHE A 13 -8.64 -18.54 -5.26
N ASN A 14 -9.23 -17.38 -5.53
CA ASN A 14 -10.67 -17.25 -5.74
C ASN A 14 -11.13 -17.82 -7.09
N HIS A 15 -10.32 -17.67 -8.13
CA HIS A 15 -10.68 -18.03 -9.51
C HIS A 15 -9.44 -18.52 -10.28
N CYS A 16 -9.66 -19.00 -11.48
CA CYS A 16 -8.59 -19.43 -12.37
C CYS A 16 -8.85 -18.95 -13.81
N GLY A 17 -7.87 -19.14 -14.68
CA GLY A 17 -8.08 -18.98 -16.12
C GLY A 17 -8.78 -20.19 -16.73
N ARG A 18 -9.44 -20.04 -17.88
CA ARG A 18 -10.09 -21.15 -18.61
C ARG A 18 -9.14 -22.27 -19.01
N GLY A 19 -7.85 -21.97 -19.16
CA GLY A 19 -6.81 -22.94 -19.47
C GLY A 19 -6.34 -23.77 -18.27
N PHE A 20 -6.82 -23.49 -17.05
CA PHE A 20 -6.52 -24.32 -15.89
C PHE A 20 -7.00 -25.74 -16.13
N TRP A 21 -6.10 -26.73 -15.97
CA TRP A 21 -6.33 -28.10 -16.40
C TRP A 21 -7.62 -28.74 -15.83
N PRO A 22 -8.08 -28.51 -14.59
CA PRO A 22 -9.36 -29.06 -14.14
C PRO A 22 -10.56 -28.44 -14.86
N PHE A 23 -10.52 -27.11 -15.12
CA PHE A 23 -11.60 -26.45 -15.86
C PHE A 23 -11.61 -26.87 -17.33
N HIS A 24 -10.44 -27.00 -17.93
CA HIS A 24 -10.34 -27.48 -19.32
C HIS A 24 -10.87 -28.91 -19.45
N HIS A 25 -10.54 -29.81 -18.52
CA HIS A 25 -11.09 -31.16 -18.49
C HIS A 25 -12.62 -31.15 -18.32
N LEU A 26 -13.14 -30.22 -17.53
CA LEU A 26 -14.58 -30.03 -17.36
C LEU A 26 -15.26 -29.56 -18.65
N LEU A 27 -14.62 -28.68 -19.45
CA LEU A 27 -15.12 -28.26 -20.76
C LEU A 27 -15.23 -29.40 -21.74
N GLU A 28 -14.29 -30.38 -21.73
CA GLU A 28 -14.26 -31.49 -22.65
C GLU A 28 -15.20 -32.64 -22.24
N ASN A 29 -15.34 -32.91 -20.93
CA ASN A 29 -16.01 -34.11 -20.43
C ASN A 29 -17.34 -33.81 -19.72
N GLY A 30 -17.70 -32.52 -19.54
CA GLY A 30 -18.95 -32.15 -18.89
C GLY A 30 -19.08 -32.73 -17.45
N ASP A 31 -20.26 -33.24 -17.14
CA ASP A 31 -20.60 -33.82 -15.83
C ASP A 31 -19.87 -35.16 -15.54
N ALA A 32 -19.26 -35.78 -16.54
CA ALA A 32 -18.39 -36.94 -16.36
C ALA A 32 -16.98 -36.57 -15.85
N SER A 33 -16.63 -35.29 -15.77
CA SER A 33 -15.35 -34.86 -15.26
C SER A 33 -15.21 -35.12 -13.75
N PRO A 34 -14.09 -35.67 -13.25
CA PRO A 34 -13.83 -35.77 -11.83
C PRO A 34 -13.67 -34.42 -11.14
N TYR A 35 -13.51 -33.35 -11.90
CA TYR A 35 -13.36 -31.95 -11.40
C TYR A 35 -14.66 -31.15 -11.45
N ARG A 36 -15.82 -31.79 -11.74
CA ARG A 36 -17.10 -31.08 -11.87
C ARG A 36 -17.46 -30.28 -10.61
N ASP A 37 -17.16 -30.83 -9.43
CA ASP A 37 -17.48 -30.21 -8.15
C ASP A 37 -16.40 -29.19 -7.68
N TRP A 38 -15.31 -29.02 -8.45
CA TRP A 38 -14.31 -27.99 -8.23
C TRP A 38 -14.81 -26.61 -8.64
N PHE A 39 -15.90 -26.57 -9.42
CA PHE A 39 -16.55 -25.37 -9.92
C PHE A 39 -18.03 -25.40 -9.60
N ILE A 40 -18.66 -24.25 -9.51
CA ILE A 40 -20.12 -24.14 -9.27
C ILE A 40 -20.79 -23.99 -10.64
N VAL A 41 -21.33 -25.08 -11.16
CA VAL A 41 -21.95 -25.17 -12.50
C VAL A 41 -23.47 -25.16 -12.38
N LYS A 42 -24.15 -24.36 -13.19
CA LYS A 42 -25.63 -24.26 -13.24
C LYS A 42 -26.23 -25.40 -14.12
N HIS A 43 -25.64 -25.62 -15.28
CA HIS A 43 -26.06 -26.67 -16.23
C HIS A 43 -24.96 -26.94 -17.28
N TYR A 44 -25.00 -28.09 -17.92
CA TYR A 44 -24.13 -28.50 -19.03
C TYR A 44 -24.84 -28.38 -20.38
N PRO A 45 -24.13 -28.24 -21.52
CA PRO A 45 -22.67 -28.02 -21.59
C PRO A 45 -22.26 -26.63 -21.07
N LEU A 46 -21.01 -26.50 -20.62
CA LEU A 46 -20.48 -25.20 -20.20
C LEU A 46 -20.38 -24.24 -21.38
N ARG A 47 -20.60 -22.93 -21.09
CA ARG A 47 -20.53 -21.85 -22.07
C ARG A 47 -19.40 -20.87 -21.71
N PRO A 48 -18.13 -21.22 -22.02
CA PRO A 48 -16.98 -20.39 -21.67
C PRO A 48 -16.81 -19.16 -22.58
N TYR A 49 -17.55 -19.10 -23.68
CA TYR A 49 -17.58 -18.01 -24.66
C TYR A 49 -19.04 -17.62 -24.96
N PRO A 50 -19.74 -17.06 -23.97
CA PRO A 50 -21.15 -16.66 -24.18
C PRO A 50 -21.23 -15.57 -25.24
N GLN A 51 -22.37 -15.53 -25.96
CA GLN A 51 -22.63 -14.49 -26.94
C GLN A 51 -23.34 -13.29 -26.29
N HIS A 52 -23.10 -12.08 -26.80
CA HIS A 52 -23.89 -10.89 -26.50
C HIS A 52 -24.03 -10.53 -25.01
N HIS A 53 -22.93 -10.58 -24.22
CA HIS A 53 -22.94 -10.22 -22.78
C HIS A 53 -23.83 -11.12 -21.89
N GLU A 54 -24.14 -12.33 -22.34
CA GLU A 54 -24.77 -13.32 -21.47
C GLU A 54 -23.84 -13.75 -20.34
N ASP A 55 -24.39 -13.92 -19.15
CA ASP A 55 -23.65 -14.49 -18.03
C ASP A 55 -23.21 -15.94 -18.32
N PRO A 56 -22.04 -16.37 -17.85
CA PRO A 56 -21.64 -17.76 -17.95
C PRO A 56 -22.60 -18.66 -17.16
N ASN A 57 -22.74 -19.92 -17.58
CA ASN A 57 -23.57 -20.90 -16.87
C ASN A 57 -22.80 -21.63 -15.75
N TYR A 58 -21.77 -21.01 -15.24
CA TYR A 58 -20.98 -21.40 -14.05
C TYR A 58 -20.63 -20.13 -13.27
N ALA A 59 -20.25 -20.29 -11.99
CA ALA A 59 -19.76 -19.18 -11.20
C ALA A 59 -18.43 -18.67 -11.76
N ALA A 60 -18.34 -17.36 -11.96
CA ALA A 60 -17.15 -16.68 -12.42
C ALA A 60 -16.98 -15.39 -11.60
N TRP A 61 -15.74 -14.97 -11.36
CA TRP A 61 -15.48 -13.71 -10.67
C TRP A 61 -16.04 -12.54 -11.52
N TRP A 62 -16.89 -11.71 -10.90
CA TRP A 62 -17.64 -10.62 -11.54
C TRP A 62 -18.39 -11.03 -12.82
N SER A 63 -18.85 -12.27 -12.90
CA SER A 63 -19.49 -12.83 -14.12
C SER A 63 -18.59 -12.82 -15.36
N ILE A 64 -17.27 -12.66 -15.19
CA ILE A 64 -16.30 -12.68 -16.30
C ILE A 64 -16.06 -14.14 -16.75
N PRO A 65 -16.48 -14.53 -17.95
CA PRO A 65 -16.42 -15.94 -18.36
C PRO A 65 -15.01 -16.54 -18.43
N SER A 66 -13.99 -15.70 -18.57
CA SER A 66 -12.58 -16.13 -18.59
C SER A 66 -12.01 -16.42 -17.21
N LEU A 67 -12.74 -16.13 -16.12
CA LEU A 67 -12.31 -16.22 -14.74
C LEU A 67 -13.24 -17.14 -13.91
N PRO A 68 -13.28 -18.47 -14.21
CA PRO A 68 -14.09 -19.42 -13.45
C PRO A 68 -13.73 -19.41 -11.97
N LYS A 69 -14.76 -19.27 -11.11
CA LYS A 69 -14.59 -19.27 -9.66
C LYS A 69 -14.37 -20.70 -9.14
N LEU A 70 -13.38 -20.88 -8.28
CA LEU A 70 -13.11 -22.15 -7.62
C LEU A 70 -14.12 -22.37 -6.47
N ASN A 71 -14.56 -23.61 -6.31
CA ASN A 71 -15.43 -23.99 -5.21
C ASN A 71 -14.60 -24.37 -3.98
N THR A 72 -14.24 -23.39 -3.17
CA THR A 72 -13.44 -23.59 -1.96
C THR A 72 -14.16 -24.37 -0.86
N ASN A 73 -15.45 -24.68 -0.99
CA ASN A 73 -16.16 -25.64 -0.14
C ASN A 73 -15.83 -27.09 -0.50
N ASN A 74 -15.27 -27.35 -1.67
CA ASN A 74 -14.86 -28.69 -2.08
C ASN A 74 -13.50 -29.04 -1.42
N PRO A 75 -13.41 -30.16 -0.67
CA PRO A 75 -12.16 -30.56 0.00
C PRO A 75 -10.97 -30.71 -0.96
N GLY A 76 -11.19 -31.28 -2.16
CA GLY A 76 -10.13 -31.45 -3.14
C GLY A 76 -9.58 -30.10 -3.68
N VAL A 77 -10.43 -29.08 -3.78
CA VAL A 77 -9.99 -27.72 -4.10
C VAL A 77 -9.15 -27.15 -2.95
N ARG A 78 -9.61 -27.27 -1.70
CA ARG A 78 -8.86 -26.82 -0.51
C ARG A 78 -7.49 -27.49 -0.44
N ASP A 79 -7.47 -28.82 -0.54
CA ASP A 79 -6.21 -29.59 -0.51
C ASP A 79 -5.25 -29.12 -1.59
N TYR A 80 -5.75 -28.92 -2.80
CA TYR A 80 -4.93 -28.42 -3.93
C TYR A 80 -4.39 -27.01 -3.67
N LEU A 81 -5.22 -26.08 -3.23
CA LEU A 81 -4.80 -24.70 -2.95
C LEU A 81 -3.79 -24.64 -1.80
N LEU A 82 -3.99 -25.41 -0.73
CA LEU A 82 -3.06 -25.52 0.40
C LEU A 82 -1.76 -26.23 -0.01
N TYR A 83 -1.82 -27.22 -0.90
CA TYR A 83 -0.62 -27.80 -1.50
C TYR A 83 0.18 -26.78 -2.31
N VAL A 84 -0.48 -25.98 -3.17
CA VAL A 84 0.18 -24.90 -3.93
C VAL A 84 0.80 -23.87 -2.98
N THR A 85 0.09 -23.52 -1.91
CA THR A 85 0.57 -22.60 -0.86
C THR A 85 1.89 -23.11 -0.27
N ARG A 86 1.93 -24.36 0.13
CA ARG A 86 3.10 -24.99 0.73
C ARG A 86 4.25 -25.15 -0.28
N TYR A 87 3.93 -25.60 -1.49
CA TYR A 87 4.91 -25.86 -2.55
C TYR A 87 5.82 -24.66 -2.82
N TRP A 88 5.23 -23.46 -2.98
CA TRP A 88 6.02 -22.26 -3.28
C TRP A 88 6.83 -21.76 -2.08
N LEU A 89 6.34 -21.97 -0.86
CA LEU A 89 7.11 -21.68 0.35
C LEU A 89 8.33 -22.62 0.48
N ASP A 90 8.12 -23.92 0.23
CA ASP A 90 9.22 -24.92 0.22
C ASP A 90 10.20 -24.65 -0.94
N PHE A 91 9.75 -24.03 -2.03
CA PHE A 91 10.60 -23.58 -3.12
C PHE A 91 11.45 -22.37 -2.74
N GLY A 92 11.06 -21.62 -1.71
CA GLY A 92 11.87 -20.55 -1.12
C GLY A 92 11.27 -19.14 -1.22
N MET A 93 9.99 -19.00 -1.54
CA MET A 93 9.37 -17.67 -1.45
C MET A 93 9.16 -17.21 0.01
N ASP A 94 9.02 -15.91 0.22
CA ASP A 94 8.95 -15.28 1.54
C ASP A 94 7.54 -14.80 1.92
N GLY A 95 6.52 -15.06 1.12
CA GLY A 95 5.17 -14.66 1.47
C GLY A 95 4.20 -14.65 0.29
N TRP A 96 2.94 -14.33 0.61
CA TRP A 96 1.82 -14.28 -0.33
C TRP A 96 1.15 -12.89 -0.34
N ARG A 97 0.97 -12.31 -1.52
CA ARG A 97 -0.09 -11.35 -1.77
C ARG A 97 -1.33 -12.13 -2.22
N LEU A 98 -2.45 -11.92 -1.59
CA LEU A 98 -3.67 -12.65 -1.89
C LEU A 98 -4.60 -11.77 -2.73
N ASP A 99 -4.91 -12.24 -3.94
CA ASP A 99 -5.82 -11.61 -4.87
C ASP A 99 -7.27 -11.78 -4.39
N VAL A 100 -8.00 -10.69 -4.30
CA VAL A 100 -9.42 -10.62 -3.88
C VAL A 100 -9.83 -11.62 -2.79
N PRO A 101 -9.11 -11.72 -1.68
CA PRO A 101 -9.35 -12.77 -0.70
C PRO A 101 -10.72 -12.66 -0.03
N ALA A 102 -11.34 -11.49 -0.01
CA ALA A 102 -12.69 -11.28 0.52
C ALA A 102 -13.77 -12.02 -0.28
N GLU A 103 -13.50 -12.41 -1.52
CA GLU A 103 -14.38 -13.23 -2.37
C GLU A 103 -14.46 -14.70 -1.93
N ILE A 104 -13.51 -15.16 -1.13
CA ILE A 104 -13.57 -16.45 -0.43
C ILE A 104 -14.11 -16.18 0.98
N ASP A 105 -15.43 -16.24 1.13
CA ASP A 105 -16.12 -15.95 2.38
C ASP A 105 -16.07 -17.17 3.36
N ASP A 106 -14.84 -17.56 3.72
CA ASP A 106 -14.55 -18.72 4.57
C ASP A 106 -13.35 -18.43 5.48
N ASP A 107 -13.64 -18.02 6.71
CA ASP A 107 -12.60 -17.71 7.72
C ASP A 107 -11.76 -18.95 8.07
N ASP A 108 -12.36 -20.16 8.07
CA ASP A 108 -11.63 -21.38 8.41
C ASP A 108 -10.63 -21.77 7.31
N PHE A 109 -10.95 -21.51 6.05
CA PHE A 109 -9.99 -21.63 4.96
C PHE A 109 -8.80 -20.70 5.18
N TRP A 110 -9.03 -19.43 5.53
CA TRP A 110 -7.93 -18.47 5.72
C TRP A 110 -7.11 -18.75 6.98
N ARG A 111 -7.72 -19.28 8.05
CA ARG A 111 -6.99 -19.76 9.23
C ARG A 111 -6.11 -20.96 8.91
N GLU A 112 -6.63 -21.90 8.13
CA GLU A 112 -5.88 -23.05 7.68
C GLU A 112 -4.75 -22.65 6.73
N PHE A 113 -5.01 -21.73 5.81
CA PHE A 113 -4.00 -21.14 4.93
C PHE A 113 -2.86 -20.52 5.75
N ARG A 114 -3.19 -19.67 6.75
CA ARG A 114 -2.18 -19.10 7.63
C ARG A 114 -1.37 -20.17 8.35
N ARG A 115 -2.01 -21.18 8.87
CA ARG A 115 -1.31 -22.28 9.54
C ARG A 115 -0.30 -22.94 8.60
N VAL A 116 -0.69 -23.30 7.38
CA VAL A 116 0.20 -23.89 6.37
C VAL A 116 1.37 -22.97 6.05
N VAL A 117 1.12 -21.67 5.90
CA VAL A 117 2.16 -20.67 5.60
C VAL A 117 3.14 -20.58 6.77
N LYS A 118 2.65 -20.37 7.99
CA LYS A 118 3.51 -20.16 9.17
C LYS A 118 4.23 -21.42 9.64
N ASP A 119 3.66 -22.61 9.40
CA ASP A 119 4.34 -23.90 9.62
C ASP A 119 5.51 -24.12 8.63
N ALA A 120 5.37 -23.59 7.40
CA ALA A 120 6.45 -23.66 6.41
C ALA A 120 7.55 -22.62 6.68
N ASN A 121 7.15 -21.39 6.95
CA ASN A 121 8.05 -20.27 7.26
C ASN A 121 7.33 -19.28 8.20
N PRO A 122 7.68 -19.25 9.50
CA PRO A 122 7.07 -18.32 10.46
C PRO A 122 7.21 -16.83 10.07
N GLU A 123 8.27 -16.47 9.33
CA GLU A 123 8.54 -15.10 8.87
C GLU A 123 7.84 -14.76 7.55
N ALA A 124 7.17 -15.72 6.89
CA ALA A 124 6.49 -15.47 5.63
C ALA A 124 5.35 -14.45 5.82
N TYR A 125 5.33 -13.44 4.95
CA TYR A 125 4.38 -12.35 5.00
C TYR A 125 3.09 -12.72 4.25
N ILE A 126 1.93 -12.47 4.86
CA ILE A 126 0.61 -12.69 4.26
C ILE A 126 -0.10 -11.33 4.16
N VAL A 127 -0.24 -10.81 2.94
CA VAL A 127 -0.91 -9.54 2.67
C VAL A 127 -2.11 -9.76 1.74
N GLY A 128 -3.30 -9.35 2.18
CA GLY A 128 -4.52 -9.46 1.39
C GLY A 128 -4.81 -8.20 0.56
N GLU A 129 -5.32 -8.37 -0.65
CA GLU A 129 -5.91 -7.28 -1.40
C GLU A 129 -7.33 -7.01 -0.88
N ILE A 130 -7.46 -6.09 0.05
CA ILE A 130 -8.74 -5.64 0.59
C ILE A 130 -8.72 -4.11 0.61
N TRP A 131 -9.63 -3.52 -0.14
CA TRP A 131 -9.70 -2.07 -0.35
C TRP A 131 -10.41 -1.33 0.79
N HIS A 132 -11.39 -1.98 1.41
CA HIS A 132 -12.15 -1.46 2.55
C HIS A 132 -11.48 -1.81 3.89
N PRO A 133 -11.98 -1.29 5.04
CA PRO A 133 -11.51 -1.70 6.36
C PRO A 133 -11.57 -3.22 6.58
N ALA A 134 -10.46 -3.81 7.03
CA ALA A 134 -10.21 -5.26 7.01
C ALA A 134 -10.13 -5.92 8.40
N GLN A 135 -10.81 -5.37 9.42
CA GLN A 135 -10.73 -5.85 10.80
C GLN A 135 -11.08 -7.34 10.93
N ARG A 136 -11.94 -7.89 10.05
CA ARG A 136 -12.30 -9.31 10.04
C ARG A 136 -11.07 -10.20 9.92
N TRP A 137 -10.16 -9.86 9.02
CA TRP A 137 -9.00 -10.68 8.62
C TRP A 137 -7.71 -10.36 9.38
N LEU A 138 -7.67 -9.26 10.14
CA LEU A 138 -6.47 -8.73 10.81
C LEU A 138 -6.50 -8.92 12.34
N LYS A 139 -7.05 -10.05 12.80
CA LYS A 139 -7.11 -10.43 14.22
C LYS A 139 -5.95 -11.30 14.66
N GLY A 140 -4.93 -11.49 13.81
CA GLY A 140 -3.76 -12.32 14.07
C GLY A 140 -3.91 -13.78 13.66
N ASP A 141 -5.09 -14.20 13.20
CA ASP A 141 -5.42 -15.59 12.85
C ASP A 141 -5.54 -15.87 11.35
N MET A 142 -5.55 -14.83 10.49
CA MET A 142 -5.66 -14.99 9.05
C MET A 142 -4.51 -14.27 8.31
N PHE A 143 -4.55 -12.94 8.16
CA PHE A 143 -3.52 -12.19 7.43
C PHE A 143 -2.63 -11.39 8.40
N ASP A 144 -1.41 -11.06 7.96
CA ASP A 144 -0.53 -10.15 8.69
C ASP A 144 -0.88 -8.69 8.39
N ALA A 145 -1.35 -8.41 7.17
CA ALA A 145 -1.67 -7.08 6.69
C ALA A 145 -2.60 -7.12 5.47
N VAL A 146 -2.99 -5.94 5.01
CA VAL A 146 -3.63 -5.73 3.71
C VAL A 146 -2.89 -4.68 2.89
N MET A 147 -3.14 -4.66 1.57
CA MET A 147 -2.80 -3.53 0.70
C MET A 147 -3.59 -2.33 1.19
N ASN A 148 -2.90 -1.36 1.81
CA ASN A 148 -3.54 -0.30 2.58
C ASN A 148 -4.02 0.85 1.68
N TYR A 149 -5.15 0.65 1.02
CA TYR A 149 -5.81 1.70 0.24
C TYR A 149 -6.45 2.79 1.10
N GLN A 150 -6.59 2.57 2.43
CA GLN A 150 -7.17 3.56 3.34
C GLN A 150 -6.28 4.79 3.52
N ILE A 151 -4.97 4.68 3.29
CA ILE A 151 -4.04 5.81 3.32
C ILE A 151 -3.98 6.59 2.00
N THR A 152 -4.30 5.93 0.88
CA THR A 152 -4.13 6.44 -0.49
C THR A 152 -4.95 7.71 -0.72
N GLY A 153 -6.26 7.62 -0.50
CA GLY A 153 -7.16 8.77 -0.67
C GLY A 153 -6.76 10.01 0.16
N PRO A 154 -6.57 9.88 1.48
CA PRO A 154 -6.10 11.00 2.32
C PRO A 154 -4.82 11.66 1.84
N ILE A 155 -3.81 10.89 1.43
CA ILE A 155 -2.53 11.43 0.92
C ILE A 155 -2.77 12.24 -0.37
N PHE A 156 -3.46 11.68 -1.36
CA PHE A 156 -3.73 12.39 -2.62
C PHE A 156 -4.59 13.63 -2.38
N ASN A 157 -5.63 13.52 -1.58
CA ASN A 157 -6.55 14.63 -1.30
C ASN A 157 -5.87 15.81 -0.62
N PHE A 158 -4.86 15.58 0.22
CA PHE A 158 -4.13 16.62 0.89
C PHE A 158 -3.02 17.21 0.02
N PHE A 159 -2.11 16.38 -0.51
CA PHE A 159 -0.96 16.87 -1.29
C PHE A 159 -1.34 17.33 -2.69
N GLY A 160 -2.41 16.77 -3.27
CA GLY A 160 -2.98 17.19 -4.55
C GLY A 160 -4.21 18.11 -4.41
N SER A 161 -4.44 18.72 -3.24
CA SER A 161 -5.72 19.37 -2.89
C SER A 161 -6.22 20.40 -3.89
N HIS A 162 -5.36 21.01 -4.69
CA HIS A 162 -5.69 22.00 -5.70
C HIS A 162 -5.51 21.52 -7.14
N ASN A 163 -5.00 20.30 -7.36
CA ASN A 163 -4.66 19.81 -8.71
C ASN A 163 -4.74 18.28 -8.83
N LEU A 164 -5.89 17.68 -8.48
CA LEU A 164 -6.13 16.25 -8.67
C LEU A 164 -6.86 15.96 -9.98
N ASN A 165 -6.50 14.87 -10.63
CA ASN A 165 -7.27 14.29 -11.70
C ASN A 165 -8.42 13.46 -11.12
N LEU A 166 -9.63 13.98 -11.22
CA LEU A 166 -10.83 13.36 -10.67
C LEU A 166 -11.59 12.49 -11.69
N SER A 167 -10.97 12.13 -12.82
CA SER A 167 -11.65 11.32 -13.84
C SER A 167 -11.67 9.82 -13.52
N TRP A 168 -10.88 9.38 -12.54
CA TRP A 168 -10.91 8.00 -12.02
C TRP A 168 -11.72 7.93 -10.73
N HIS A 169 -12.53 6.87 -10.61
CA HIS A 169 -13.41 6.65 -9.47
C HIS A 169 -13.31 5.20 -8.98
N HIS A 170 -13.27 5.04 -7.67
CA HIS A 170 -13.40 3.74 -7.00
C HIS A 170 -14.23 3.91 -5.72
N SER A 171 -15.04 2.90 -5.37
CA SER A 171 -15.93 2.97 -4.20
C SER A 171 -15.18 3.15 -2.88
N ASP A 172 -14.01 2.55 -2.75
CA ASP A 172 -13.22 2.53 -1.52
C ASP A 172 -12.12 3.60 -1.46
N VAL A 173 -11.81 4.28 -2.57
CA VAL A 173 -10.82 5.36 -2.62
C VAL A 173 -11.48 6.63 -3.12
N THR A 174 -11.86 7.49 -2.19
CA THR A 174 -12.47 8.79 -2.53
C THR A 174 -11.39 9.83 -2.82
N LEU A 175 -11.36 10.32 -4.06
CA LEU A 175 -10.52 11.44 -4.48
C LEU A 175 -11.34 12.73 -4.56
N LYS A 176 -10.80 13.81 -3.99
CA LYS A 176 -11.41 15.15 -4.03
C LYS A 176 -10.36 16.25 -3.88
N THR A 177 -10.68 17.41 -4.38
CA THR A 177 -9.90 18.65 -4.17
C THR A 177 -10.37 19.42 -2.93
N GLY A 178 -9.58 20.39 -2.49
CA GLY A 178 -9.93 21.29 -1.39
C GLY A 178 -9.72 20.70 0.01
N THR A 179 -9.06 19.56 0.16
CA THR A 179 -8.78 18.95 1.46
C THR A 179 -7.71 19.74 2.20
N GLY A 180 -8.02 20.17 3.42
CA GLY A 180 -7.07 20.82 4.34
C GLY A 180 -6.40 19.84 5.30
N ALA A 181 -5.43 20.35 6.05
CA ALA A 181 -4.63 19.56 7.00
C ALA A 181 -5.47 18.94 8.12
N GLU A 182 -6.49 19.62 8.61
CA GLU A 182 -7.36 19.11 9.67
C GLU A 182 -8.15 17.87 9.20
N GLU A 183 -8.69 17.91 7.97
CA GLU A 183 -9.38 16.75 7.41
C GLU A 183 -8.41 15.59 7.13
N PHE A 184 -7.21 15.89 6.63
CA PHE A 184 -6.14 14.90 6.47
C PHE A 184 -5.83 14.21 7.80
N ARG A 185 -5.62 15.00 8.88
CA ARG A 185 -5.40 14.49 10.23
C ARG A 185 -6.51 13.55 10.68
N GLN A 186 -7.77 13.99 10.59
CA GLN A 186 -8.92 13.19 11.00
C GLN A 186 -9.01 11.85 10.26
N LYS A 187 -8.72 11.84 8.94
CA LYS A 187 -8.72 10.61 8.14
C LYS A 187 -7.60 9.66 8.51
N ILE A 188 -6.41 10.17 8.77
CA ILE A 188 -5.26 9.34 9.20
C ILE A 188 -5.48 8.80 10.62
N GLU A 189 -5.98 9.63 11.57
CA GLU A 189 -6.31 9.19 12.91
C GLU A 189 -7.39 8.10 12.89
N ALA A 190 -8.47 8.29 12.13
CA ALA A 190 -9.51 7.27 11.95
C ALA A 190 -8.97 5.96 11.34
N MET A 191 -8.00 6.04 10.41
CA MET A 191 -7.34 4.85 9.88
C MET A 191 -6.54 4.12 10.98
N PHE A 192 -5.84 4.86 11.85
CA PHE A 192 -5.09 4.25 12.96
C PHE A 192 -5.97 3.67 14.07
N GLU A 193 -7.26 4.05 14.15
CA GLU A 193 -8.23 3.43 15.05
C GLU A 193 -8.77 2.08 14.56
N LEU A 194 -8.48 1.68 13.29
CA LEU A 194 -9.02 0.46 12.71
C LEU A 194 -8.39 -0.82 13.28
N TYR A 195 -7.11 -0.76 13.65
CA TYR A 195 -6.32 -1.94 13.99
C TYR A 195 -5.37 -1.66 15.15
N ASP A 196 -4.86 -2.72 15.77
CA ASP A 196 -3.75 -2.65 16.72
C ASP A 196 -2.46 -2.15 16.03
N TRP A 197 -1.56 -1.54 16.81
CA TRP A 197 -0.35 -0.92 16.25
C TRP A 197 0.57 -1.89 15.51
N GLU A 198 0.66 -3.14 15.95
CA GLU A 198 1.43 -4.20 15.31
C GLU A 198 0.98 -4.40 13.86
N ILE A 199 -0.34 -4.32 13.62
CA ILE A 199 -0.92 -4.42 12.28
C ILE A 199 -0.53 -3.19 11.44
N HIS A 200 -0.57 -1.98 12.02
CA HIS A 200 -0.19 -0.77 11.29
C HIS A 200 1.26 -0.79 10.84
N TYR A 201 2.19 -1.38 11.61
CA TYR A 201 3.58 -1.54 11.20
C TYR A 201 3.75 -2.53 10.04
N ALA A 202 2.86 -3.49 9.90
CA ALA A 202 2.89 -4.50 8.84
C ALA A 202 2.15 -4.08 7.57
N GLN A 203 1.23 -3.10 7.62
CA GLN A 203 0.41 -2.67 6.48
C GLN A 203 1.25 -2.30 5.26
N MET A 204 0.83 -2.75 4.07
CA MET A 204 1.44 -2.36 2.80
C MET A 204 0.85 -1.03 2.33
N ASN A 205 1.53 0.07 2.65
CA ASN A 205 1.08 1.42 2.29
C ASN A 205 1.33 1.70 0.81
N MET A 206 0.28 2.05 0.09
CA MET A 206 0.34 2.28 -1.35
C MET A 206 -0.08 3.70 -1.70
N LEU A 207 0.51 4.26 -2.76
CA LEU A 207 -0.05 5.43 -3.46
C LEU A 207 -0.90 4.96 -4.63
N ASP A 208 -0.43 3.98 -5.36
CA ASP A 208 -1.10 3.39 -6.52
C ASP A 208 -0.76 1.91 -6.68
N SER A 209 -1.30 1.29 -7.71
CA SER A 209 -1.10 -0.11 -8.04
C SER A 209 -1.41 -0.38 -9.52
N HIS A 210 -1.36 -1.65 -9.91
CA HIS A 210 -1.80 -2.10 -11.23
C HIS A 210 -3.31 -1.95 -11.48
N ASP A 211 -4.12 -1.68 -10.44
CA ASP A 211 -5.58 -1.48 -10.53
C ASP A 211 -5.99 -0.01 -10.40
N MET A 212 -5.01 0.88 -10.26
CA MET A 212 -5.20 2.33 -10.16
C MET A 212 -4.43 3.07 -11.26
N PRO A 213 -4.85 4.29 -11.63
CA PRO A 213 -3.97 5.20 -12.35
C PRO A 213 -2.69 5.47 -11.55
N ARG A 214 -1.58 5.71 -12.25
CA ARG A 214 -0.31 6.01 -11.63
C ARG A 214 -0.37 7.29 -10.80
N ALA A 215 0.36 7.32 -9.70
CA ALA A 215 0.38 8.42 -8.73
C ALA A 215 0.64 9.79 -9.40
N LEU A 216 1.61 9.85 -10.30
CA LEU A 216 1.93 11.08 -11.03
C LEU A 216 0.78 11.55 -11.93
N TRP A 217 0.05 10.61 -12.57
CA TRP A 217 -1.13 10.94 -13.39
C TRP A 217 -2.28 11.47 -12.54
N LEU A 218 -2.54 10.86 -11.37
CA LEU A 218 -3.55 11.33 -10.43
C LEU A 218 -3.28 12.75 -9.94
N LEU A 219 -2.00 13.12 -9.83
CA LEU A 219 -1.55 14.47 -9.45
C LEU A 219 -1.39 15.41 -10.66
N ASN A 220 -2.02 15.12 -11.80
CA ASN A 220 -1.91 15.93 -13.04
C ASN A 220 -0.45 16.26 -13.43
N ASN A 221 0.46 15.31 -13.22
CA ASN A 221 1.91 15.42 -13.45
C ASN A 221 2.62 16.48 -12.58
N ASP A 222 2.03 16.86 -11.44
CA ASP A 222 2.69 17.69 -10.43
C ASP A 222 3.72 16.88 -9.63
N LYS A 223 4.98 16.98 -10.05
CA LYS A 223 6.10 16.28 -9.39
C LYS A 223 6.40 16.81 -7.99
N ALA A 224 6.05 18.03 -7.67
CA ALA A 224 6.25 18.58 -6.33
C ALA A 224 5.24 17.94 -5.35
N ALA A 225 3.97 17.86 -5.74
CA ALA A 225 2.95 17.15 -4.98
C ALA A 225 3.28 15.65 -4.84
N LEU A 226 3.78 14.98 -5.91
CA LEU A 226 4.22 13.59 -5.85
C LEU A 226 5.34 13.40 -4.82
N ARG A 227 6.35 14.25 -4.80
CA ARG A 227 7.45 14.16 -3.83
C ARG A 227 6.94 14.29 -2.39
N LEU A 228 5.99 15.16 -2.11
CA LEU A 228 5.39 15.29 -0.78
C LEU A 228 4.58 14.03 -0.41
N ALA A 229 3.78 13.50 -1.34
CA ALA A 229 3.02 12.28 -1.14
C ALA A 229 3.92 11.07 -0.85
N VAL A 230 4.99 10.90 -1.62
CA VAL A 230 6.00 9.83 -1.42
C VAL A 230 6.74 10.01 -0.10
N LEU A 231 7.15 11.22 0.24
CA LEU A 231 7.82 11.47 1.52
C LEU A 231 6.89 11.18 2.71
N CYS A 232 5.61 11.51 2.60
CA CYS A 232 4.60 11.14 3.58
C CYS A 232 4.48 9.61 3.68
N GLN A 233 4.32 8.89 2.58
CA GLN A 233 4.28 7.42 2.55
C GLN A 233 5.51 6.81 3.23
N MET A 234 6.71 7.33 2.96
CA MET A 234 7.98 6.84 3.52
C MET A 234 8.18 7.16 5.00
N THR A 235 7.45 8.11 5.55
CA THR A 235 7.56 8.52 6.96
C THR A 235 6.40 8.05 7.84
N MET A 236 5.32 7.55 7.24
CA MET A 236 4.19 6.92 7.96
C MET A 236 4.56 5.53 8.51
N PRO A 237 3.86 5.04 9.57
CA PRO A 237 3.88 3.63 9.97
C PRO A 237 3.44 2.71 8.81
N GLY A 238 4.02 1.52 8.71
CA GLY A 238 3.72 0.55 7.67
C GLY A 238 4.86 0.39 6.66
N ALA A 239 4.75 -0.60 5.77
CA ALA A 239 5.71 -0.87 4.71
C ALA A 239 5.34 -0.09 3.44
N PRO A 240 6.09 0.92 3.01
CA PRO A 240 5.80 1.63 1.78
C PRO A 240 6.01 0.73 0.56
N CYS A 241 5.01 0.67 -0.31
CA CYS A 241 5.07 -0.03 -1.59
C CYS A 241 5.21 1.00 -2.72
N VAL A 242 6.23 0.86 -3.54
CA VAL A 242 6.45 1.67 -4.74
C VAL A 242 6.00 0.84 -5.94
N TYR A 243 5.00 1.31 -6.67
CA TYR A 243 4.60 0.67 -7.91
C TYR A 243 5.68 0.90 -8.97
N TYR A 244 6.08 -0.16 -9.69
CA TYR A 244 7.20 -0.09 -10.62
C TYR A 244 7.03 1.04 -11.63
N GLY A 245 8.10 1.82 -11.84
CA GLY A 245 8.12 2.92 -12.80
C GLY A 245 7.73 4.28 -12.22
N ASP A 246 7.12 4.36 -11.05
CA ASP A 246 6.84 5.64 -10.39
C ASP A 246 8.12 6.37 -10.05
N GLU A 247 9.15 5.63 -9.64
CA GLU A 247 10.46 6.16 -9.30
C GLU A 247 11.21 6.79 -10.48
N ILE A 248 10.78 6.50 -11.70
CA ILE A 248 11.32 7.10 -12.93
C ILE A 248 10.34 8.03 -13.63
N GLY A 249 9.16 8.29 -13.01
CA GLY A 249 8.19 9.25 -13.49
C GLY A 249 7.23 8.72 -14.56
N MET A 250 6.98 7.40 -14.62
CA MET A 250 5.91 6.87 -15.46
C MET A 250 4.55 7.46 -15.02
N SER A 251 3.72 7.83 -16.00
CA SER A 251 2.43 8.49 -15.77
C SER A 251 1.42 7.96 -16.77
N ALA A 252 0.34 7.36 -16.28
CA ALA A 252 -0.72 6.81 -17.11
C ALA A 252 -2.05 6.71 -16.34
N GLY A 253 -3.16 6.77 -17.06
CA GLY A 253 -4.49 6.48 -16.53
C GLY A 253 -4.65 5.04 -16.08
N GLY A 254 -5.87 4.64 -15.70
CA GLY A 254 -6.15 3.29 -15.22
C GLY A 254 -5.90 2.18 -16.25
N ASP A 255 -6.15 0.95 -15.84
CA ASP A 255 -5.98 -0.26 -16.66
C ASP A 255 -6.56 -0.10 -18.08
N PRO A 256 -5.83 -0.52 -19.14
CA PRO A 256 -4.53 -1.21 -19.14
C PRO A 256 -3.29 -0.28 -19.13
N HIS A 257 -3.47 1.03 -19.22
CA HIS A 257 -2.38 1.99 -19.42
C HIS A 257 -1.43 2.09 -18.22
N CYS A 258 -1.92 1.93 -16.99
CA CYS A 258 -1.06 1.89 -15.79
C CYS A 258 -0.08 0.71 -15.80
N ARG A 259 -0.34 -0.34 -16.62
CA ARG A 259 0.45 -1.57 -16.69
C ARG A 259 1.44 -1.61 -17.86
N GLU A 260 1.81 -0.45 -18.42
CA GLU A 260 2.84 -0.38 -19.44
C GLU A 260 4.17 -0.98 -18.96
N ALA A 261 4.90 -1.63 -19.89
CA ALA A 261 6.18 -2.25 -19.58
C ALA A 261 7.20 -1.22 -19.10
N PHE A 262 8.04 -1.62 -18.12
CA PHE A 262 9.12 -0.77 -17.66
C PHE A 262 10.14 -0.54 -18.80
N PRO A 263 10.52 0.72 -19.10
CA PRO A 263 11.33 1.07 -20.29
C PRO A 263 12.83 0.81 -20.07
N TRP A 264 13.20 -0.47 -19.89
CA TRP A 264 14.59 -0.89 -19.62
C TRP A 264 15.57 -0.48 -20.71
N GLN A 265 15.12 -0.48 -21.96
CA GLN A 265 15.96 -0.19 -23.12
C GLN A 265 16.14 1.31 -23.37
N GLU A 266 15.42 2.15 -22.62
CA GLU A 266 15.34 3.59 -22.86
C GLU A 266 15.63 4.40 -21.59
N PRO A 267 16.80 4.21 -20.94
CA PRO A 267 17.11 4.88 -19.68
C PRO A 267 17.21 6.41 -19.80
N ALA A 268 17.29 6.93 -21.01
CA ALA A 268 17.24 8.38 -21.27
C ALA A 268 15.85 9.00 -20.97
N TRP A 269 14.79 8.19 -20.94
CA TRP A 269 13.44 8.65 -20.61
C TRP A 269 13.17 8.68 -19.09
N TRP A 270 14.07 8.07 -18.30
CA TRP A 270 13.91 8.04 -16.86
C TRP A 270 14.12 9.41 -16.26
N ASP A 271 13.19 9.86 -15.42
CA ASP A 271 13.39 11.03 -14.59
C ASP A 271 14.46 10.73 -13.51
N GLN A 272 15.70 11.04 -13.84
CA GLN A 272 16.85 10.76 -12.97
C GLN A 272 16.80 11.56 -11.66
N ASP A 273 16.13 12.73 -11.67
CA ASP A 273 16.00 13.56 -10.49
C ASP A 273 14.95 12.98 -9.52
N LEU A 274 13.82 12.52 -10.06
CA LEU A 274 12.82 11.79 -9.29
C LEU A 274 13.38 10.48 -8.75
N ARG A 275 14.14 9.74 -9.55
CA ARG A 275 14.80 8.50 -9.13
C ARG A 275 15.75 8.72 -7.96
N ARG A 276 16.60 9.75 -8.02
CA ARG A 276 17.48 10.12 -6.90
C ARG A 276 16.68 10.48 -5.65
N PHE A 277 15.58 11.21 -5.81
CA PHE A 277 14.68 11.51 -4.70
C PHE A 277 14.16 10.24 -4.02
N TYR A 278 13.62 9.26 -4.78
CA TYR A 278 13.17 7.98 -4.21
C TYR A 278 14.29 7.25 -3.48
N GLN A 279 15.50 7.20 -4.05
CA GLN A 279 16.66 6.60 -3.40
C GLN A 279 16.99 7.27 -2.06
N SER A 280 16.97 8.60 -2.01
CA SER A 280 17.23 9.38 -0.79
C SER A 280 16.18 9.13 0.30
N VAL A 281 14.90 9.16 -0.04
CA VAL A 281 13.84 8.95 0.97
C VAL A 281 13.77 7.51 1.47
N ILE A 282 14.09 6.52 0.62
CA ILE A 282 14.25 5.12 1.01
C ILE A 282 15.44 4.97 1.96
N ALA A 283 16.57 5.61 1.65
CA ALA A 283 17.77 5.60 2.51
C ALA A 283 17.46 6.25 3.88
N LEU A 284 16.77 7.39 3.88
CA LEU A 284 16.31 8.05 5.11
C LEU A 284 15.46 7.12 5.98
N ARG A 285 14.45 6.45 5.41
CA ARG A 285 13.63 5.50 6.16
C ARG A 285 14.44 4.32 6.71
N LYS A 286 15.38 3.79 5.92
CA LYS A 286 16.26 2.69 6.37
C LYS A 286 17.19 3.11 7.51
N ALA A 287 17.69 4.35 7.49
CA ALA A 287 18.60 4.88 8.50
C ALA A 287 17.92 5.14 9.85
N HIS A 288 16.60 5.39 9.86
CA HIS A 288 15.86 5.82 11.05
C HIS A 288 14.81 4.79 11.47
N ALA A 289 15.08 4.11 12.59
CA ALA A 289 14.18 3.08 13.12
C ALA A 289 12.82 3.66 13.54
N ALA A 290 12.79 4.89 14.06
CA ALA A 290 11.56 5.57 14.43
C ALA A 290 10.57 5.71 13.25
N LEU A 291 11.04 5.82 12.00
CA LEU A 291 10.16 5.85 10.82
C LEU A 291 9.52 4.49 10.52
N ARG A 292 10.13 3.38 10.96
CA ARG A 292 9.62 2.03 10.72
C ARG A 292 8.66 1.57 11.80
N THR A 293 9.09 1.61 13.07
CA THR A 293 8.38 1.02 14.21
C THR A 293 8.16 2.00 15.37
N GLY A 294 8.47 3.30 15.19
CA GLY A 294 8.18 4.32 16.19
C GLY A 294 6.69 4.64 16.31
N ASP A 295 6.30 5.23 17.44
CA ASP A 295 4.95 5.79 17.62
C ASP A 295 4.63 6.88 16.58
N PHE A 296 3.39 7.29 16.55
CA PHE A 296 2.92 8.37 15.68
C PHE A 296 2.02 9.32 16.47
N ALA A 297 2.26 10.63 16.34
CA ALA A 297 1.36 11.64 16.89
C ALA A 297 1.37 12.91 16.04
N PHE A 298 0.21 13.45 15.71
CA PHE A 298 0.13 14.77 15.10
C PHE A 298 0.52 15.85 16.10
N LEU A 299 1.29 16.82 15.63
CA LEU A 299 1.74 18.00 16.38
C LEU A 299 1.07 19.29 15.88
N HIS A 300 0.65 19.28 14.60
CA HIS A 300 0.04 20.44 13.95
C HIS A 300 -0.76 19.98 12.73
N ALA A 301 -1.93 20.59 12.53
CA ALA A 301 -2.73 20.45 11.31
C ALA A 301 -3.59 21.69 11.12
N GLU A 302 -3.16 22.61 10.25
CA GLU A 302 -3.87 23.86 9.98
C GLU A 302 -3.66 24.29 8.52
N GLY A 303 -4.72 24.70 7.84
CA GLY A 303 -4.68 25.14 6.45
C GLY A 303 -4.13 24.04 5.52
N GLN A 304 -2.96 24.26 4.94
CA GLN A 304 -2.25 23.28 4.08
C GLN A 304 -0.91 22.87 4.72
N THR A 305 -0.78 23.00 6.04
CA THR A 305 0.42 22.61 6.78
C THR A 305 0.11 21.54 7.80
N VAL A 306 0.97 20.53 7.88
CA VAL A 306 0.84 19.42 8.83
C VAL A 306 2.20 19.08 9.42
N ALA A 307 2.22 18.74 10.71
CA ALA A 307 3.40 18.17 11.35
C ALA A 307 3.00 16.99 12.23
N TYR A 308 3.84 15.96 12.24
CA TYR A 308 3.71 14.82 13.13
C TYR A 308 5.07 14.34 13.65
N ARG A 309 5.02 13.61 14.75
CA ARG A 309 6.16 13.03 15.41
C ARG A 309 6.20 11.52 15.13
N ARG A 310 7.41 11.00 14.93
CA ARG A 310 7.74 9.57 15.00
C ARG A 310 8.76 9.39 16.11
N ARG A 311 8.46 8.56 17.11
CA ARG A 311 9.35 8.33 18.25
C ARG A 311 9.52 6.85 18.50
N LEU A 312 10.77 6.44 18.69
CA LEU A 312 11.18 5.17 19.21
C LEU A 312 12.22 5.43 20.30
N GLU A 313 12.45 4.47 21.20
CA GLU A 313 13.43 4.65 22.27
C GLU A 313 14.77 5.17 21.73
N GLY A 314 15.22 6.31 22.26
CA GLY A 314 16.46 6.98 21.84
C GLY A 314 16.41 7.76 20.52
N GLU A 315 15.28 7.80 19.83
CA GLU A 315 15.14 8.54 18.56
C GLU A 315 13.77 9.24 18.46
N GLU A 316 13.78 10.54 18.20
CA GLU A 316 12.58 11.31 17.86
C GLU A 316 12.79 12.07 16.56
N LEU A 317 11.85 11.92 15.65
CA LEU A 317 11.76 12.67 14.39
C LEU A 317 10.48 13.48 14.33
N VAL A 318 10.62 14.71 13.85
CA VAL A 318 9.50 15.61 13.54
C VAL A 318 9.44 15.79 12.04
N VAL A 319 8.34 15.39 11.44
CA VAL A 319 8.08 15.48 10.00
C VAL A 319 7.07 16.61 9.77
N VAL A 320 7.40 17.54 8.88
CA VAL A 320 6.62 18.75 8.65
C VAL A 320 6.41 18.95 7.16
N PHE A 321 5.19 19.24 6.74
CA PHE A 321 4.83 19.50 5.35
C PHE A 321 4.13 20.86 5.20
N ASN A 322 4.45 21.52 4.10
CA ASN A 322 3.66 22.62 3.54
C ASN A 322 3.20 22.21 2.13
N ALA A 323 1.93 21.82 1.99
CA ALA A 323 1.33 21.44 0.72
C ALA A 323 0.79 22.66 -0.07
N SER A 324 0.86 23.86 0.47
CA SER A 324 0.39 25.08 -0.21
C SER A 324 1.39 25.57 -1.26
N ASN A 325 0.91 26.41 -2.18
CA ASN A 325 1.71 27.07 -3.20
C ASN A 325 2.41 28.40 -2.74
N ARG A 326 2.51 28.59 -1.43
CA ARG A 326 3.16 29.76 -0.80
C ARG A 326 3.92 29.34 0.46
N GLU A 327 4.83 30.18 0.88
CA GLU A 327 5.55 30.01 2.14
C GLU A 327 4.58 29.98 3.32
N ALA A 328 4.89 29.16 4.33
CA ALA A 328 4.09 29.04 5.54
C ALA A 328 4.96 28.90 6.79
N GLY A 329 4.57 29.61 7.85
CA GLY A 329 5.18 29.52 9.17
C GLY A 329 4.39 28.60 10.09
N ILE A 330 5.09 27.71 10.80
CA ILE A 330 4.51 26.76 11.77
C ILE A 330 5.14 26.97 13.14
N LYS A 331 4.36 26.84 14.20
CA LYS A 331 4.83 26.91 15.59
C LYS A 331 4.41 25.67 16.36
N LEU A 332 5.36 24.80 16.62
CA LEU A 332 5.13 23.57 17.40
C LEU A 332 5.36 23.80 18.89
N SER A 333 4.49 23.26 19.74
CA SER A 333 4.67 23.28 21.19
C SER A 333 5.75 22.29 21.61
N THR A 334 6.71 22.70 22.46
CA THR A 334 7.74 21.80 22.99
C THR A 334 7.23 20.84 24.07
N LYS A 335 5.99 20.98 24.52
CA LYS A 335 5.40 20.07 25.52
C LYS A 335 5.30 18.62 25.00
N GLU A 336 5.21 18.47 23.68
CA GLU A 336 5.06 17.17 22.99
C GLU A 336 6.37 16.70 22.35
N LEU A 337 7.43 17.48 22.50
CA LEU A 337 8.74 17.26 21.90
C LEU A 337 9.77 16.90 22.99
N SER A 338 10.75 16.04 22.63
CA SER A 338 11.73 15.53 23.60
C SER A 338 12.99 16.38 23.72
N ALA A 339 13.22 17.34 22.84
CA ALA A 339 14.44 18.15 22.80
C ALA A 339 14.18 19.64 22.60
N SER A 340 15.15 20.45 22.96
CA SER A 340 15.16 21.89 22.64
C SER A 340 15.89 22.21 21.32
N THR A 341 16.66 21.26 20.79
CA THR A 341 17.48 21.43 19.59
C THR A 341 17.25 20.28 18.62
N TYR A 342 17.14 20.58 17.34
CA TYR A 342 16.82 19.62 16.28
C TYR A 342 17.78 19.77 15.10
N GLN A 343 18.35 18.68 14.64
CA GLN A 343 19.14 18.61 13.42
C GLN A 343 18.21 18.42 12.21
N VAL A 344 18.42 19.17 11.13
CA VAL A 344 17.72 18.97 9.86
C VAL A 344 18.27 17.73 9.17
N LEU A 345 17.39 16.77 8.88
CA LEU A 345 17.70 15.57 8.08
C LEU A 345 17.22 15.69 6.65
N TRP A 346 16.15 16.45 6.43
CA TRP A 346 15.56 16.70 5.13
C TRP A 346 15.13 18.16 4.98
N PRO A 347 15.41 18.85 3.86
CA PRO A 347 16.14 18.32 2.68
C PRO A 347 17.60 18.01 2.99
N GLU A 348 18.17 17.08 2.23
CA GLU A 348 19.59 16.68 2.35
C GLU A 348 20.53 17.87 2.07
N GLY A 349 21.69 17.88 2.73
CA GLY A 349 22.71 18.88 2.54
C GLY A 349 22.47 20.20 3.32
N GLU A 350 21.40 20.31 4.07
CA GLU A 350 21.19 21.41 5.02
C GLU A 350 21.78 21.04 6.39
N ASP A 351 23.05 21.39 6.62
CA ASP A 351 23.65 21.27 7.97
C ASP A 351 23.15 22.39 8.87
N LYS A 352 21.85 22.39 9.16
CA LYS A 352 21.19 23.39 9.97
C LYS A 352 20.56 22.78 11.21
N THR A 353 20.76 23.46 12.31
CA THR A 353 20.10 23.17 13.58
C THR A 353 18.94 24.13 13.80
N LYS A 354 17.79 23.61 14.20
CA LYS A 354 16.63 24.39 14.64
C LYS A 354 16.57 24.32 16.16
N ARG A 355 16.31 25.46 16.80
CA ARG A 355 16.19 25.57 18.26
C ARG A 355 14.81 26.04 18.66
N ALA A 356 14.28 25.41 19.70
CA ALA A 356 13.07 25.89 20.36
C ALA A 356 13.38 27.03 21.33
N TRP A 357 12.53 28.06 21.34
CA TRP A 357 12.63 29.18 22.22
C TRP A 357 11.28 29.41 22.90
N PHE A 358 11.31 29.72 24.21
CA PHE A 358 10.10 30.00 25.00
C PHE A 358 8.99 28.95 24.84
N GLY A 359 9.36 27.68 24.82
CA GLY A 359 8.40 26.57 24.71
C GLY A 359 7.83 26.35 23.30
N ARG A 360 8.47 26.92 22.26
CA ARG A 360 8.01 26.77 20.86
C ARG A 360 9.16 26.53 19.88
N LEU A 361 8.95 25.60 18.95
CA LEU A 361 9.79 25.42 17.78
C LEU A 361 9.12 26.12 16.59
N SER A 362 9.71 27.22 16.12
CA SER A 362 9.20 28.00 14.96
C SER A 362 9.93 27.58 13.70
N LEU A 363 9.17 27.25 12.65
CA LEU A 363 9.66 26.74 11.38
C LEU A 363 9.03 27.53 10.22
N GLU A 364 9.84 27.92 9.25
CA GLU A 364 9.39 28.49 7.98
C GLU A 364 9.63 27.48 6.87
N LEU A 365 8.60 27.19 6.08
CA LEU A 365 8.64 26.22 4.99
C LEU A 365 8.28 26.92 3.68
N PRO A 366 9.13 26.78 2.65
CA PRO A 366 8.77 27.20 1.29
C PRO A 366 7.47 26.54 0.80
N ALA A 367 6.92 27.04 -0.30
CA ALA A 367 5.81 26.40 -0.99
C ALA A 367 6.15 24.95 -1.38
N GLN A 368 5.18 24.06 -1.26
CA GLN A 368 5.29 22.64 -1.65
C GLN A 368 6.60 21.99 -1.15
N SER A 369 6.85 22.11 0.14
CA SER A 369 8.09 21.61 0.75
C SER A 369 7.85 20.80 2.01
N ALA A 370 8.89 20.10 2.44
CA ALA A 370 8.87 19.33 3.68
C ALA A 370 10.18 19.51 4.45
N LEU A 371 10.09 19.32 5.76
CA LEU A 371 11.22 19.35 6.67
C LEU A 371 11.16 18.11 7.59
N ILE A 372 12.27 17.39 7.70
CA ILE A 372 12.40 16.33 8.70
C ILE A 372 13.52 16.68 9.65
N LEU A 373 13.19 16.67 10.94
CA LEU A 373 14.05 17.07 12.03
C LEU A 373 14.30 15.88 12.94
N ARG A 374 15.52 15.71 13.41
CA ARG A 374 15.88 14.74 14.46
C ARG A 374 16.20 15.47 15.74
N ALA A 375 15.64 15.03 16.86
CA ALA A 375 15.98 15.54 18.18
C ALA A 375 17.49 15.42 18.43
N GLY A 376 18.12 16.53 18.83
CA GLY A 376 19.50 16.53 19.29
C GLY A 376 19.62 15.74 20.59
N LYS A 377 20.75 15.04 20.79
CA LYS A 377 21.06 14.52 22.13
C LYS A 377 21.26 15.72 23.05
N GLU A 378 20.57 15.75 24.18
CA GLU A 378 20.94 16.70 25.24
C GLU A 378 22.38 16.34 25.64
N GLU A 379 23.31 17.29 25.50
CA GLU A 379 24.59 17.18 26.19
C GLU A 379 24.27 17.16 27.68
N ALA A 380 24.55 16.01 28.32
CA ALA A 380 24.44 15.92 29.77
C ALA A 380 25.36 16.98 30.38
N SER A 381 24.74 18.03 30.91
CA SER A 381 25.41 19.11 31.65
C SER A 381 25.86 18.66 33.03
#